data_0b436d47f7cfe0142ad07e18800946fc
#
_entry.id   0b436d47f7cfe0142ad07e18800946fc
#
_cell.length_a   1.000
_cell.length_b   1.000
_cell.length_c   1.000
_cell.angle_alpha   90.00
_cell.angle_beta   90.00
_cell.angle_gamma   90.00
#
_symmetry.space_group_name_H-M   'P 1'
#
loop_
_entity.id
_entity.type
_entity.pdbx_description
1 polymer ?
#
loop_
_entity_poly.entity_id
_entity_poly.type
_entity_poly.pdbx_seq_one_letter_code
_entity_poly.pdbx_strand_id
1 'polypeptide(L)'
;NADAVVGLGGFTFIVQWTGSGTIARVSDAARQAQEQASKVGKRAIPLVAVPFMGPAGRERCEEANVGWLDLSGNARLVAPGLRVQMEGQPNRYKSPGRPATAFAPKSSRIARWLLMHPGQPLTQRELATATKMDEGFTSRIVAKLESDELIVRDPDGRIRARDPDPLLD
;
A
#
# COMPACT_ATOMS: atom_id res chain seq x y z
N ASN A 1 -20.85 5.51 -10.23
CA ASN A 1 -20.44 6.10 -11.52
C ASN A 1 -19.06 5.58 -11.88
N ALA A 2 -18.77 5.40 -13.19
CA ALA A 2 -17.43 5.09 -13.66
C ALA A 2 -16.53 6.32 -13.48
N ASP A 3 -15.23 6.09 -13.18
CA ASP A 3 -14.26 7.18 -13.06
C ASP A 3 -13.90 7.75 -14.44
N ALA A 4 -13.90 6.89 -15.47
CA ALA A 4 -13.78 7.30 -16.87
C ALA A 4 -14.52 6.37 -17.81
N VAL A 5 -14.96 6.92 -18.96
CA VAL A 5 -15.54 6.17 -20.06
C VAL A 5 -14.77 6.51 -21.34
N VAL A 6 -14.17 5.48 -21.95
CA VAL A 6 -13.28 5.68 -23.12
C VAL A 6 -13.82 4.87 -24.30
N GLY A 7 -14.08 5.55 -25.41
CA GLY A 7 -14.44 4.93 -26.69
C GLY A 7 -13.21 4.66 -27.54
N LEU A 8 -13.00 3.42 -27.97
CA LEU A 8 -11.91 3.04 -28.88
C LEU A 8 -12.30 1.82 -29.72
N GLY A 9 -12.13 1.89 -31.04
CA GLY A 9 -12.31 0.74 -31.92
C GLY A 9 -13.72 0.14 -31.91
N GLY A 10 -14.76 0.94 -31.66
CA GLY A 10 -16.14 0.48 -31.55
C GLY A 10 -16.51 -0.15 -30.20
N PHE A 11 -15.60 -0.13 -29.23
CA PHE A 11 -15.84 -0.55 -27.85
C PHE A 11 -15.93 0.66 -26.92
N THR A 12 -16.65 0.50 -25.81
CA THR A 12 -16.74 1.48 -24.73
C THR A 12 -16.10 0.88 -23.48
N PHE A 13 -14.95 1.37 -23.09
CA PHE A 13 -14.27 0.95 -21.88
C PHE A 13 -14.81 1.72 -20.66
N ILE A 14 -15.28 0.97 -19.68
CA ILE A 14 -15.77 1.49 -18.41
C ILE A 14 -14.67 1.34 -17.37
N VAL A 15 -13.99 2.43 -17.10
CA VAL A 15 -12.77 2.42 -16.27
C VAL A 15 -13.10 2.76 -14.84
N GLN A 16 -12.66 1.90 -13.91
CA GLN A 16 -12.61 2.18 -12.49
C GLN A 16 -11.15 2.32 -12.05
N TRP A 17 -10.84 3.48 -11.48
CA TRP A 17 -9.54 3.77 -10.95
C TRP A 17 -9.45 3.41 -9.46
N THR A 18 -8.34 2.81 -9.04
CA THR A 18 -8.01 2.68 -7.62
C THR A 18 -6.54 3.02 -7.38
N GLY A 19 -6.28 3.86 -6.40
CA GLY A 19 -4.92 4.29 -6.04
C GLY A 19 -4.02 3.19 -5.47
N SER A 20 -4.50 1.94 -5.41
CA SER A 20 -3.75 0.81 -4.87
C SER A 20 -4.15 -0.49 -5.59
N GLY A 21 -3.14 -1.29 -5.96
CA GLY A 21 -3.30 -2.65 -6.52
C GLY A 21 -3.53 -3.76 -5.48
N THR A 22 -3.98 -3.44 -4.26
CA THR A 22 -4.34 -4.46 -3.26
C THR A 22 -5.57 -5.24 -3.68
N ILE A 23 -5.65 -6.54 -3.33
CA ILE A 23 -6.73 -7.45 -3.74
C ILE A 23 -8.11 -6.86 -3.42
N ALA A 24 -8.31 -6.35 -2.20
CA ALA A 24 -9.59 -5.78 -1.79
C ALA A 24 -10.02 -4.61 -2.68
N ARG A 25 -9.12 -3.65 -2.94
CA ARG A 25 -9.39 -2.50 -3.81
C ARG A 25 -9.65 -2.90 -5.25
N VAL A 26 -8.87 -3.84 -5.79
CA VAL A 26 -9.04 -4.36 -7.14
C VAL A 26 -10.37 -5.10 -7.27
N SER A 27 -10.77 -5.93 -6.30
CA SER A 27 -12.06 -6.64 -6.29
C SER A 27 -13.24 -5.67 -6.30
N ASP A 28 -13.21 -4.63 -5.48
CA ASP A 28 -14.26 -3.63 -5.45
C ASP A 28 -14.34 -2.84 -6.77
N ALA A 29 -13.20 -2.42 -7.32
CA ALA A 29 -13.14 -1.72 -8.60
C ALA A 29 -13.65 -2.62 -9.76
N ALA A 30 -13.27 -3.90 -9.79
CA ALA A 30 -13.71 -4.85 -10.79
C ALA A 30 -15.24 -5.03 -10.75
N ARG A 31 -15.82 -5.21 -9.56
CA ARG A 31 -17.27 -5.31 -9.39
C ARG A 31 -17.98 -4.04 -9.87
N GLN A 32 -17.48 -2.86 -9.49
CA GLN A 32 -18.06 -1.58 -9.92
C GLN A 32 -17.97 -1.40 -11.45
N ALA A 33 -16.83 -1.74 -12.05
CA ALA A 33 -16.66 -1.68 -13.50
C ALA A 33 -17.67 -2.60 -14.23
N GLN A 34 -17.88 -3.83 -13.74
CA GLN A 34 -18.87 -4.76 -14.30
C GLN A 34 -20.31 -4.24 -14.17
N GLU A 35 -20.68 -3.75 -12.99
CA GLU A 35 -22.02 -3.18 -12.75
C GLU A 35 -22.30 -1.99 -13.67
N GLN A 36 -21.32 -1.14 -13.92
CA GLN A 36 -21.48 -0.01 -14.83
C GLN A 36 -21.50 -0.46 -16.31
N ALA A 37 -20.62 -1.38 -16.69
CA ALA A 37 -20.58 -1.91 -18.07
C ALA A 37 -21.91 -2.58 -18.44
N SER A 38 -22.53 -3.32 -17.53
CA SER A 38 -23.82 -3.96 -17.76
C SER A 38 -24.94 -2.96 -18.06
N LYS A 39 -24.89 -1.75 -17.49
CA LYS A 39 -25.86 -0.67 -17.74
C LYS A 39 -25.67 0.01 -19.10
N VAL A 40 -24.42 0.03 -19.61
CA VAL A 40 -24.10 0.69 -20.88
C VAL A 40 -24.42 -0.21 -22.08
N GLY A 41 -24.25 -1.52 -21.95
CA GLY A 41 -24.65 -2.49 -22.96
C GLY A 41 -23.53 -3.44 -23.40
N LYS A 42 -23.84 -4.30 -24.39
CA LYS A 42 -23.01 -5.46 -24.79
C LYS A 42 -21.60 -5.12 -25.33
N ARG A 43 -21.35 -3.89 -25.74
CA ARG A 43 -20.03 -3.42 -26.22
C ARG A 43 -19.23 -2.68 -25.14
N ALA A 44 -19.77 -2.61 -23.93
CA ALA A 44 -19.07 -2.02 -22.79
C ALA A 44 -18.14 -3.06 -22.18
N ILE A 45 -16.88 -2.68 -22.00
CA ILE A 45 -15.82 -3.52 -21.46
C ILE A 45 -15.40 -2.97 -20.10
N PRO A 46 -15.58 -3.74 -19.03
CA PRO A 46 -15.16 -3.34 -17.71
C PRO A 46 -13.64 -3.37 -17.62
N LEU A 47 -13.04 -2.32 -17.01
CA LEU A 47 -11.61 -2.12 -16.91
C LEU A 47 -11.23 -1.55 -15.54
N VAL A 48 -10.23 -2.15 -14.91
CA VAL A 48 -9.62 -1.62 -13.69
C VAL A 48 -8.29 -0.97 -14.02
N ALA A 49 -8.07 0.25 -13.55
CA ALA A 49 -6.82 0.98 -13.67
C ALA A 49 -6.19 1.21 -12.29
N VAL A 50 -4.88 0.98 -12.16
CA VAL A 50 -4.12 1.10 -10.91
C VAL A 50 -2.73 1.69 -11.17
N PRO A 51 -2.02 2.19 -10.14
CA PRO A 51 -0.60 2.54 -10.31
C PRO A 51 0.27 1.36 -10.73
N PHE A 52 0.08 0.19 -10.09
CA PHE A 52 0.73 -1.07 -10.46
C PHE A 52 -0.14 -2.26 -10.08
N MET A 53 -0.32 -3.19 -11.04
CA MET A 53 -1.12 -4.39 -10.86
C MET A 53 -0.22 -5.57 -10.51
N GLY A 54 -0.25 -5.98 -9.23
CA GLY A 54 0.46 -7.16 -8.76
C GLY A 54 -0.17 -8.48 -9.22
N PRO A 55 0.55 -9.63 -9.09
CA PRO A 55 0.07 -10.93 -9.55
C PRO A 55 -1.33 -11.30 -9.05
N ALA A 56 -1.60 -11.16 -7.77
CA ALA A 56 -2.90 -11.48 -7.18
C ALA A 56 -4.04 -10.56 -7.68
N GLY A 57 -3.73 -9.29 -8.00
CA GLY A 57 -4.70 -8.38 -8.62
C GLY A 57 -5.01 -8.77 -10.06
N ARG A 58 -4.02 -9.24 -10.82
CA ARG A 58 -4.19 -9.76 -12.19
C ARG A 58 -5.11 -10.98 -12.20
N GLU A 59 -4.79 -11.98 -11.38
CA GLU A 59 -5.59 -13.19 -11.20
C GLU A 59 -7.05 -12.83 -10.86
N ARG A 60 -7.25 -11.91 -9.93
CA ARG A 60 -8.59 -11.46 -9.53
C ARG A 60 -9.37 -10.80 -10.67
N CYS A 61 -8.72 -9.98 -11.50
CA CYS A 61 -9.35 -9.39 -12.67
C CYS A 61 -9.69 -10.46 -13.73
N GLU A 62 -8.83 -11.46 -13.90
CA GLU A 62 -9.05 -12.57 -14.83
C GLU A 62 -10.23 -13.45 -14.42
N GLU A 63 -10.30 -13.85 -13.15
CA GLU A 63 -11.46 -14.59 -12.59
C GLU A 63 -12.76 -13.82 -12.78
N ALA A 64 -12.73 -12.50 -12.64
CA ALA A 64 -13.89 -11.64 -12.82
C ALA A 64 -14.19 -11.30 -14.29
N ASN A 65 -13.40 -11.76 -15.27
CA ASN A 65 -13.51 -11.34 -16.68
C ASN A 65 -13.49 -9.81 -16.86
N VAL A 66 -12.62 -9.12 -16.11
CA VAL A 66 -12.42 -7.68 -16.18
C VAL A 66 -11.05 -7.40 -16.76
N GLY A 67 -10.97 -6.48 -17.72
CA GLY A 67 -9.70 -5.97 -18.20
C GLY A 67 -8.98 -5.17 -17.12
N TRP A 68 -7.67 -5.05 -17.23
CA TRP A 68 -6.89 -4.24 -16.33
C TRP A 68 -5.72 -3.55 -17.05
N LEU A 69 -5.31 -2.42 -16.51
CA LEU A 69 -4.08 -1.73 -16.91
C LEU A 69 -3.41 -1.07 -15.70
N ASP A 70 -2.09 -0.86 -15.80
CA ASP A 70 -1.37 -0.09 -14.79
C ASP A 70 -0.51 1.03 -15.42
N LEU A 71 -0.17 2.01 -14.61
CA LEU A 71 0.65 3.14 -15.04
C LEU A 71 2.12 2.75 -15.33
N SER A 72 2.53 1.53 -14.96
CA SER A 72 3.87 1.01 -15.29
C SER A 72 3.95 0.52 -16.73
N GLY A 73 2.80 0.38 -17.41
CA GLY A 73 2.71 -0.06 -18.82
C GLY A 73 2.33 -1.53 -18.98
N ASN A 74 1.87 -2.20 -17.91
CA ASN A 74 1.25 -3.51 -18.04
C ASN A 74 -0.24 -3.37 -18.29
N ALA A 75 -0.81 -4.25 -19.13
CA ALA A 75 -2.23 -4.25 -19.45
C ALA A 75 -2.69 -5.63 -19.93
N ARG A 76 -3.95 -5.95 -19.66
CA ARG A 76 -4.66 -7.07 -20.26
C ARG A 76 -6.08 -6.63 -20.62
N LEU A 77 -6.39 -6.60 -21.91
CA LEU A 77 -7.71 -6.27 -22.43
C LEU A 77 -8.17 -7.44 -23.30
N VAL A 78 -9.36 -7.91 -23.06
CA VAL A 78 -9.98 -9.00 -23.84
C VAL A 78 -11.40 -8.60 -24.22
N ALA A 79 -11.65 -8.54 -25.53
CA ALA A 79 -12.98 -8.29 -26.06
C ALA A 79 -13.13 -9.05 -27.41
N PRO A 80 -14.36 -9.22 -27.94
CA PRO A 80 -14.53 -9.84 -29.25
C PRO A 80 -13.71 -9.15 -30.33
N GLY A 81 -12.71 -9.87 -30.89
CA GLY A 81 -11.79 -9.32 -31.90
C GLY A 81 -10.69 -8.40 -31.36
N LEU A 82 -10.58 -8.23 -30.05
CA LEU A 82 -9.50 -7.44 -29.42
C LEU A 82 -8.85 -8.25 -28.30
N ARG A 83 -7.54 -8.43 -28.40
CA ARG A 83 -6.71 -8.96 -27.30
C ARG A 83 -5.45 -8.14 -27.17
N VAL A 84 -5.25 -7.51 -26.04
CA VAL A 84 -4.02 -6.80 -25.67
C VAL A 84 -3.48 -7.48 -24.41
N GLN A 85 -2.22 -7.86 -24.44
CA GLN A 85 -1.52 -8.39 -23.28
C GLN A 85 -0.09 -7.84 -23.25
N MET A 86 0.20 -7.00 -22.27
CA MET A 86 1.48 -6.36 -22.05
C MET A 86 1.88 -6.60 -20.61
N GLU A 87 2.94 -7.34 -20.38
CA GLU A 87 3.41 -7.72 -19.04
C GLU A 87 4.92 -7.59 -18.92
N GLY A 88 5.43 -7.67 -17.70
CA GLY A 88 6.86 -7.64 -17.43
C GLY A 88 7.43 -6.24 -17.14
N GLN A 89 6.61 -5.18 -17.22
CA GLN A 89 7.06 -3.86 -16.81
C GLN A 89 7.22 -3.79 -15.30
N PRO A 90 8.37 -3.30 -14.79
CA PRO A 90 8.61 -3.22 -13.36
C PRO A 90 7.73 -2.17 -12.70
N ASN A 91 7.41 -2.38 -11.42
CA ASN A 91 6.66 -1.42 -10.65
C ASN A 91 7.41 -0.09 -10.49
N ARG A 92 6.94 0.95 -11.18
CA ARG A 92 7.44 2.33 -11.09
C ARG A 92 6.80 3.13 -9.96
N TYR A 93 5.73 2.61 -9.37
CA TYR A 93 4.93 3.26 -8.32
C TYR A 93 5.03 2.50 -7.00
N LYS A 94 6.28 2.11 -6.64
CA LYS A 94 6.53 1.50 -5.35
C LYS A 94 6.18 2.50 -4.26
N SER A 95 5.09 2.28 -3.54
CA SER A 95 4.89 2.98 -2.27
C SER A 95 6.08 2.69 -1.36
N PRO A 96 6.56 3.68 -0.60
CA PRO A 96 7.45 3.38 0.51
C PRO A 96 6.84 2.22 1.28
N GLY A 97 7.64 1.19 1.57
CA GLY A 97 7.13 -0.03 2.21
C GLY A 97 6.23 0.29 3.40
N ARG A 98 5.28 -0.59 3.70
CA ARG A 98 4.32 -0.42 4.79
C ARG A 98 4.97 0.32 5.95
N PRO A 99 4.41 1.44 6.43
CA PRO A 99 4.99 2.15 7.56
C PRO A 99 5.30 1.14 8.65
N ALA A 100 6.54 1.10 9.11
CA ALA A 100 6.92 0.18 10.16
C ALA A 100 5.99 0.47 11.35
N THR A 101 5.12 -0.47 11.70
CA THR A 101 4.31 -0.32 12.89
C THR A 101 5.23 -0.46 14.09
N ALA A 102 5.20 0.48 15.01
CA ALA A 102 6.02 0.46 16.22
C ALA A 102 5.86 -0.84 17.02
N PHE A 103 4.72 -1.52 16.84
CA PHE A 103 4.30 -2.73 17.57
C PHE A 103 4.39 -4.03 16.75
N ALA A 104 4.94 -4.02 15.52
CA ALA A 104 5.24 -5.28 14.83
C ALA A 104 6.30 -6.09 15.61
N PRO A 105 6.33 -7.43 15.51
CA PRO A 105 7.22 -8.29 16.32
C PRO A 105 8.68 -7.85 16.35
N LYS A 106 9.20 -7.30 15.25
CA LYS A 106 10.58 -6.82 15.19
C LYS A 106 10.73 -5.44 15.83
N SER A 107 9.81 -4.52 15.58
CA SER A 107 9.84 -3.15 16.10
C SER A 107 9.45 -3.05 17.59
N SER A 108 8.64 -3.98 18.09
CA SER A 108 8.25 -4.05 19.50
C SER A 108 9.45 -4.16 20.47
N ARG A 109 10.62 -4.60 19.99
CA ARG A 109 11.85 -4.60 20.80
C ARG A 109 12.25 -3.19 21.22
N ILE A 110 12.07 -2.21 20.36
CA ILE A 110 12.39 -0.79 20.66
C ILE A 110 11.41 -0.25 21.68
N ALA A 111 10.10 -0.44 21.48
CA ALA A 111 9.08 -0.04 22.43
C ALA A 111 9.28 -0.72 23.79
N ARG A 112 9.50 -2.03 23.80
CA ARG A 112 9.76 -2.80 25.03
C ARG A 112 11.01 -2.31 25.76
N TRP A 113 12.10 -2.01 25.04
CA TRP A 113 13.29 -1.50 25.67
C TRP A 113 13.02 -0.17 26.38
N LEU A 114 12.31 0.75 25.72
CA LEU A 114 11.95 2.06 26.29
C LEU A 114 11.04 1.91 27.53
N LEU A 115 10.10 0.97 27.51
CA LEU A 115 9.25 0.67 28.66
C LEU A 115 10.00 0.09 29.85
N MET A 116 10.99 -0.78 29.59
CA MET A 116 11.79 -1.41 30.65
C MET A 116 12.83 -0.47 31.24
N HIS A 117 13.15 0.65 30.56
CA HIS A 117 14.18 1.58 30.96
C HIS A 117 13.69 3.05 30.92
N PRO A 118 12.59 3.39 31.60
CA PRO A 118 11.97 4.72 31.49
C PRO A 118 12.88 5.86 31.98
N GLY A 119 13.82 5.57 32.87
CA GLY A 119 14.78 6.54 33.40
C GLY A 119 16.11 6.62 32.67
N GLN A 120 16.29 5.93 31.53
CA GLN A 120 17.54 5.90 30.78
C GLN A 120 17.36 6.51 29.38
N PRO A 121 17.48 7.83 29.21
CA PRO A 121 17.39 8.44 27.89
C PRO A 121 18.60 8.04 27.05
N LEU A 122 18.36 7.56 25.82
CA LEU A 122 19.37 7.13 24.87
C LEU A 122 19.31 7.95 23.58
N THR A 123 20.47 8.13 22.97
CA THR A 123 20.54 8.58 21.57
C THR A 123 19.97 7.47 20.67
N GLN A 124 19.56 7.83 19.47
CA GLN A 124 19.03 6.87 18.49
C GLN A 124 20.03 5.75 18.17
N ARG A 125 21.31 6.06 18.13
CA ARG A 125 22.40 5.10 17.87
C ARG A 125 22.59 4.13 19.04
N GLU A 126 22.59 4.65 20.27
CA GLU A 126 22.64 3.81 21.48
C GLU A 126 21.44 2.87 21.57
N LEU A 127 20.24 3.36 21.22
CA LEU A 127 19.01 2.57 21.17
C LEU A 127 19.10 1.47 20.11
N ALA A 128 19.65 1.76 18.91
CA ALA A 128 19.87 0.75 17.88
C ALA A 128 20.80 -0.36 18.38
N THR A 129 21.89 0.02 19.04
CA THR A 129 22.87 -0.93 19.63
C THR A 129 22.22 -1.76 20.75
N ALA A 130 21.53 -1.13 21.69
CA ALA A 130 20.88 -1.78 22.82
C ALA A 130 19.80 -2.81 22.38
N THR A 131 19.07 -2.49 21.30
CA THR A 131 18.02 -3.37 20.75
C THR A 131 18.53 -4.34 19.69
N LYS A 132 19.82 -4.28 19.32
CA LYS A 132 20.46 -5.05 18.23
C LYS A 132 19.72 -4.87 16.90
N MET A 133 19.36 -3.61 16.57
CA MET A 133 18.65 -3.24 15.37
C MET A 133 19.54 -2.38 14.47
N ASP A 134 19.26 -2.40 13.17
CA ASP A 134 19.85 -1.49 12.21
C ASP A 134 19.46 -0.03 12.50
N GLU A 135 20.42 0.91 12.35
CA GLU A 135 20.19 2.33 12.65
C GLU A 135 19.09 2.94 11.79
N GLY A 136 19.02 2.60 10.49
CA GLY A 136 17.99 3.11 9.60
C GLY A 136 16.60 2.55 9.93
N PHE A 137 16.52 1.30 10.40
CA PHE A 137 15.27 0.73 10.89
C PHE A 137 14.85 1.41 12.20
N THR A 138 15.78 1.57 13.15
CA THR A 138 15.53 2.25 14.43
C THR A 138 15.06 3.67 14.22
N SER A 139 15.67 4.42 13.28
CA SER A 139 15.26 5.77 12.91
C SER A 139 13.78 5.84 12.50
N ARG A 140 13.33 4.93 11.64
CA ARG A 140 11.94 4.89 11.19
C ARG A 140 10.95 4.58 12.30
N ILE A 141 11.32 3.66 13.21
CA ILE A 141 10.46 3.33 14.36
C ILE A 141 10.41 4.48 15.36
N VAL A 142 11.55 5.09 15.66
CA VAL A 142 11.63 6.26 16.54
C VAL A 142 10.77 7.40 15.98
N ALA A 143 10.91 7.74 14.69
CA ALA A 143 10.08 8.76 14.05
C ALA A 143 8.58 8.44 14.15
N LYS A 144 8.20 7.16 14.04
CA LYS A 144 6.81 6.74 14.21
C LYS A 144 6.34 6.89 15.65
N LEU A 145 7.11 6.41 16.62
CA LEU A 145 6.78 6.57 18.05
C LEU A 145 6.69 8.04 18.47
N GLU A 146 7.53 8.91 17.89
CA GLU A 146 7.52 10.35 18.12
C GLU A 146 6.25 10.99 17.50
N SER A 147 5.88 10.60 16.28
CA SER A 147 4.65 11.06 15.62
C SER A 147 3.37 10.61 16.34
N ASP A 148 3.43 9.46 17.01
CA ASP A 148 2.33 8.91 17.82
C ASP A 148 2.36 9.45 19.27
N GLU A 149 3.26 10.41 19.57
CA GLU A 149 3.43 11.04 20.88
C GLU A 149 3.79 10.08 22.03
N LEU A 150 4.29 8.89 21.72
CA LEU A 150 4.65 7.86 22.69
C LEU A 150 6.06 8.08 23.30
N ILE A 151 6.88 8.85 22.62
CA ILE A 151 8.24 9.22 23.07
C ILE A 151 8.45 10.72 22.96
N VAL A 152 9.44 11.21 23.70
CA VAL A 152 9.92 12.58 23.60
C VAL A 152 11.44 12.60 23.45
N ARG A 153 11.94 13.65 22.79
CA ARG A 153 13.38 13.98 22.78
C ARG A 153 13.65 15.09 23.75
N ASP A 154 14.71 14.93 24.50
CA ASP A 154 15.26 16.02 25.29
C ASP A 154 16.06 17.01 24.41
N PRO A 155 16.49 18.16 24.94
CA PRO A 155 17.29 19.14 24.20
C PRO A 155 18.59 18.57 23.61
N ASP A 156 19.14 17.50 24.20
CA ASP A 156 20.36 16.83 23.75
C ASP A 156 20.06 15.76 22.69
N GLY A 157 18.78 15.65 22.27
CA GLY A 157 18.34 14.69 21.25
C GLY A 157 18.19 13.25 21.76
N ARG A 158 18.27 13.01 23.07
CA ARG A 158 18.08 11.70 23.68
C ARG A 158 16.60 11.36 23.77
N ILE A 159 16.28 10.10 23.60
CA ILE A 159 14.94 9.54 23.47
C ILE A 159 14.55 8.89 24.79
N ARG A 160 13.35 9.19 25.27
CA ARG A 160 12.71 8.50 26.40
C ARG A 160 11.24 8.30 26.14
N ALA A 161 10.62 7.31 26.79
CA ALA A 161 9.16 7.17 26.81
C ALA A 161 8.52 8.43 27.43
N ARG A 162 7.42 8.90 26.85
CA ARG A 162 6.66 10.05 27.39
C ARG A 162 5.84 9.63 28.59
N ASP A 163 5.06 8.57 28.43
CA ASP A 163 4.26 7.90 29.42
C ASP A 163 4.30 6.41 29.11
N PRO A 164 4.55 5.50 30.06
CA PRO A 164 4.56 4.08 29.79
C PRO A 164 3.17 3.50 29.49
N ASP A 165 2.09 4.08 30.02
CA ASP A 165 0.74 3.52 29.92
C ASP A 165 0.24 3.37 28.47
N PRO A 166 0.34 4.37 27.56
CA PRO A 166 -0.06 4.21 26.16
C PRO A 166 0.80 3.25 25.33
N LEU A 167 1.93 2.80 25.84
CA LEU A 167 2.80 1.82 25.19
C LEU A 167 2.42 0.36 25.57
N LEU A 168 1.52 0.20 26.53
CA LEU A 168 1.07 -1.10 27.03
C LEU A 168 -0.27 -1.55 26.40
N ASP A 169 -1.02 -0.62 25.80
CA ASP A 169 -2.28 -0.85 25.07
C ASP A 169 -2.00 -1.22 23.59
#